data_23e0ba2365156499a3e0a35b7e137503
#
_entry.id   23e0ba2365156499a3e0a35b7e137503
#
_cell.length_a   1.000
_cell.length_b   1.000
_cell.length_c   1.000
_cell.angle_alpha   90.00
_cell.angle_beta   90.00
_cell.angle_gamma   90.00
#
_symmetry.space_group_name_H-M   'P 1'
#
loop_
_entity.id
_entity.type
_entity.pdbx_description
1 polymer ?
#
loop_
_entity_poly.entity_id
_entity_poly.type
_entity_poly.pdbx_seq_one_letter_code
_entity_poly.pdbx_strand_id
1 'polypeptide(L)'
;NRLQYEIIKMLAAPQNNLFIVGDDDQSIYRFRGSKPEIMLGFEKDYPSAKRILLDTNYRCGRYIVETSLNLISHNKERFDKKIIAASKSKVPVTFADFENRRDENIFLIRDIDKKIKAGAVFSDFAVLFRTNTQPRQLIEQLMSYNIPFKTKDNIPNIYEHWIARDLFTYQRIAGGSRDRADFLQIMNRPKRYLSR
;
A
#
# COMPACT_ATOMS: atom_id res chain seq x y z
N ASN A 1 16.17 9.42 4.71
CA ASN A 1 15.97 10.26 5.91
C ASN A 1 17.11 11.27 6.05
N ARG A 2 17.03 12.20 7.04
CA ARG A 2 17.98 13.30 7.19
C ARG A 2 19.41 12.81 7.45
N LEU A 3 19.59 11.79 8.30
CA LEU A 3 20.92 11.24 8.60
C LEU A 3 21.58 10.68 7.34
N GLN A 4 20.86 9.92 6.54
CA GLN A 4 21.36 9.41 5.26
C GLN A 4 21.77 10.55 4.33
N TYR A 5 21.00 11.61 4.28
CA TYR A 5 21.30 12.75 3.43
C TYR A 5 22.58 13.49 3.89
N GLU A 6 22.77 13.69 5.19
CA GLU A 6 24.00 14.28 5.71
C GLU A 6 25.25 13.42 5.40
N ILE A 7 25.13 12.10 5.52
CA ILE A 7 26.21 11.18 5.14
C ILE A 7 26.54 11.33 3.63
N ILE A 8 25.51 11.39 2.79
CA ILE A 8 25.71 11.55 1.34
C ILE A 8 26.39 12.89 1.03
N LYS A 9 26.01 13.98 1.72
CA LYS A 9 26.68 15.29 1.57
C LYS A 9 28.16 15.21 1.93
N MET A 10 28.51 14.53 3.03
CA MET A 10 29.90 14.35 3.45
C MET A 10 30.70 13.54 2.43
N LEU A 11 30.10 12.50 1.87
CA LEU A 11 30.76 11.65 0.86
C LEU A 11 30.94 12.36 -0.49
N ALA A 12 30.03 13.27 -0.83
CA ALA A 12 30.09 14.01 -2.09
C ALA A 12 31.08 15.19 -2.08
N ALA A 13 31.42 15.67 -0.90
CA ALA A 13 32.37 16.79 -0.76
C ALA A 13 33.80 16.36 -1.10
N PRO A 14 34.63 17.27 -1.65
CA PRO A 14 34.28 18.64 -2.03
C PRO A 14 33.71 18.77 -3.44
N GLN A 15 33.71 17.70 -4.27
CA GLN A 15 33.37 17.75 -5.68
C GLN A 15 31.86 17.96 -5.90
N ASN A 16 31.03 17.58 -4.94
CA ASN A 16 29.57 17.66 -4.98
C ASN A 16 28.94 17.03 -6.23
N ASN A 17 29.55 15.94 -6.74
CA ASN A 17 29.03 15.21 -7.88
C ASN A 17 27.89 14.30 -7.41
N LEU A 18 26.69 14.89 -7.31
CA LEU A 18 25.48 14.22 -6.86
C LEU A 18 24.40 14.20 -7.94
N PHE A 19 23.79 13.03 -8.09
CA PHE A 19 22.60 12.86 -8.89
C PHE A 19 21.52 12.19 -8.02
N ILE A 20 20.38 12.86 -7.88
CA ILE A 20 19.25 12.36 -7.13
C ILE A 20 18.05 12.17 -8.04
N VAL A 21 17.29 11.11 -7.79
CA VAL A 21 16.02 10.84 -8.48
C VAL A 21 14.96 10.59 -7.43
N GLY A 22 13.78 11.11 -7.65
CA GLY A 22 12.66 10.88 -6.76
C GLY A 22 11.37 11.48 -7.29
N ASP A 23 10.30 11.20 -6.57
CA ASP A 23 8.98 11.75 -6.82
C ASP A 23 8.37 12.15 -5.46
N ASP A 24 8.23 13.45 -5.25
CA ASP A 24 7.68 14.02 -4.03
C ASP A 24 6.22 13.62 -3.82
N ASP A 25 5.46 13.46 -4.90
CA ASP A 25 4.06 13.03 -4.85
C ASP A 25 3.87 11.57 -4.42
N GLN A 26 4.93 10.74 -4.54
CA GLN A 26 4.94 9.35 -4.09
C GLN A 26 5.55 9.15 -2.70
N SER A 27 5.83 10.22 -1.97
CA SER A 27 6.42 10.15 -0.61
C SER A 27 5.38 9.78 0.45
N ILE A 28 4.80 8.57 0.35
CA ILE A 28 3.76 8.06 1.25
C ILE A 28 4.28 7.43 2.55
N TYR A 29 5.59 7.38 2.76
CA TYR A 29 6.23 6.81 3.95
C TYR A 29 6.74 7.86 4.96
N ARG A 30 6.10 9.02 5.03
CA ARG A 30 6.46 10.09 5.98
C ARG A 30 6.43 9.59 7.42
N PHE A 31 5.49 8.73 7.78
CA PHE A 31 5.39 8.09 9.09
C PHE A 31 6.56 7.12 9.42
N ARG A 32 7.35 6.73 8.42
CA ARG A 32 8.59 5.94 8.58
C ARG A 32 9.85 6.78 8.48
N GLY A 33 9.75 8.12 8.55
CA GLY A 33 10.87 9.04 8.49
C GLY A 33 11.31 9.42 7.07
N SER A 34 10.49 9.14 6.05
CA SER A 34 10.68 9.72 4.71
C SER A 34 10.47 11.23 4.79
N LYS A 35 11.38 11.98 4.19
CA LYS A 35 11.37 13.45 4.20
C LYS A 35 11.43 13.97 2.77
N PRO A 36 10.29 14.20 2.11
CA PRO A 36 10.25 14.81 0.78
C PRO A 36 10.89 16.19 0.76
N GLU A 37 10.91 16.89 1.91
CA GLU A 37 11.53 18.22 2.08
C GLU A 37 13.02 18.22 1.70
N ILE A 38 13.71 17.08 1.79
CA ILE A 38 15.12 16.94 1.36
C ILE A 38 15.22 17.17 -0.15
N MET A 39 14.32 16.54 -0.91
CA MET A 39 14.31 16.68 -2.36
C MET A 39 13.83 18.08 -2.78
N LEU A 40 12.80 18.61 -2.13
CA LEU A 40 12.28 19.95 -2.36
C LEU A 40 13.31 21.04 -2.03
N GLY A 41 14.17 20.80 -1.02
CA GLY A 41 15.23 21.70 -0.60
C GLY A 41 16.58 21.50 -1.28
N PHE A 42 16.72 20.53 -2.18
CA PHE A 42 18.01 20.16 -2.77
C PHE A 42 18.71 21.30 -3.50
N GLU A 43 17.97 22.12 -4.24
CA GLU A 43 18.51 23.29 -4.95
C GLU A 43 19.02 24.39 -3.99
N LYS A 44 18.55 24.41 -2.72
CA LYS A 44 19.09 25.32 -1.70
C LYS A 44 20.46 24.87 -1.21
N ASP A 45 20.64 23.54 -1.06
CA ASP A 45 21.91 22.97 -0.64
C ASP A 45 22.93 22.96 -1.81
N TYR A 46 22.46 22.83 -3.04
CA TYR A 46 23.25 22.77 -4.26
C TYR A 46 22.69 23.76 -5.31
N PRO A 47 23.04 25.07 -5.24
CA PRO A 47 22.47 26.09 -6.13
C PRO A 47 22.81 25.91 -7.62
N SER A 48 23.88 25.18 -7.92
CA SER A 48 24.27 24.84 -9.30
C SER A 48 23.60 23.59 -9.86
N ALA A 49 22.78 22.92 -9.07
CA ALA A 49 22.08 21.71 -9.50
C ALA A 49 21.08 22.01 -10.63
N LYS A 50 21.04 21.11 -11.62
CA LYS A 50 20.05 21.18 -12.69
C LYS A 50 18.94 20.22 -12.42
N ARG A 51 17.71 20.72 -12.41
CA ARG A 51 16.52 19.90 -12.28
C ARG A 51 15.99 19.50 -13.66
N ILE A 52 15.77 18.21 -13.83
CA ILE A 52 15.14 17.64 -15.02
C ILE A 52 13.81 17.03 -14.59
N LEU A 53 12.72 17.52 -15.16
CA LEU A 53 11.39 16.99 -14.91
C LEU A 53 11.06 15.90 -15.95
N LEU A 54 10.67 14.73 -15.46
CA LEU A 54 10.11 13.65 -16.30
C LEU A 54 8.59 13.85 -16.32
N ASP A 55 8.10 14.59 -17.29
CA ASP A 55 6.72 15.08 -17.37
C ASP A 55 5.79 14.18 -18.17
N THR A 56 6.31 13.14 -18.81
CA THR A 56 5.52 12.26 -19.65
C THR A 56 5.28 10.92 -18.97
N ASN A 57 3.99 10.60 -18.74
CA ASN A 57 3.55 9.31 -18.20
C ASN A 57 3.20 8.35 -19.34
N TYR A 58 3.99 7.29 -19.48
CA TYR A 58 3.82 6.26 -20.52
C TYR A 58 2.94 5.08 -20.09
N ARG A 59 2.58 5.01 -18.78
CA ARG A 59 1.86 3.87 -18.19
C ARG A 59 0.35 4.05 -18.20
N CYS A 60 -0.11 5.22 -17.81
CA CYS A 60 -1.53 5.46 -17.52
C CYS A 60 -2.23 6.20 -18.66
N GLY A 61 -3.52 5.90 -18.84
CA GLY A 61 -4.38 6.69 -19.70
C GLY A 61 -4.61 8.11 -19.15
N ARG A 62 -5.04 9.00 -20.04
CA ARG A 62 -5.22 10.43 -19.76
C ARG A 62 -6.07 10.70 -18.52
N TYR A 63 -7.23 10.06 -18.39
CA TYR A 63 -8.13 10.32 -17.27
C TYR A 63 -7.57 9.87 -15.92
N ILE A 64 -6.74 8.81 -15.89
CA ILE A 64 -6.05 8.39 -14.66
C ILE A 64 -5.04 9.45 -14.25
N VAL A 65 -4.24 9.95 -15.19
CA VAL A 65 -3.25 11.00 -14.92
C VAL A 65 -3.92 12.27 -14.42
N GLU A 66 -4.96 12.74 -15.11
CA GLU A 66 -5.70 13.95 -14.75
C GLU A 66 -6.35 13.83 -13.35
N THR A 67 -7.00 12.70 -13.07
CA THR A 67 -7.63 12.45 -11.76
C THR A 67 -6.59 12.41 -10.64
N SER A 68 -5.45 11.76 -10.89
CA SER A 68 -4.34 11.68 -9.92
C SER A 68 -3.73 13.05 -9.65
N LEU A 69 -3.54 13.87 -10.70
CA LEU A 69 -3.04 15.23 -10.56
C LEU A 69 -4.01 16.11 -9.78
N ASN A 70 -5.31 16.01 -10.05
CA ASN A 70 -6.33 16.74 -9.28
C ASN A 70 -6.30 16.35 -7.81
N LEU A 71 -6.19 15.05 -7.49
CA LEU A 71 -6.11 14.59 -6.10
C LEU A 71 -4.86 15.13 -5.41
N ILE A 72 -3.69 14.98 -6.03
CA ILE A 72 -2.41 15.37 -5.42
C ILE A 72 -2.21 16.89 -5.35
N SER A 73 -2.92 17.67 -6.16
CA SER A 73 -2.84 19.13 -6.15
C SER A 73 -3.25 19.77 -4.81
N HIS A 74 -3.99 19.05 -3.97
CA HIS A 74 -4.33 19.48 -2.62
C HIS A 74 -3.12 19.52 -1.68
N ASN A 75 -2.04 18.81 -1.99
CA ASN A 75 -0.77 18.91 -1.27
C ASN A 75 -0.07 20.21 -1.67
N LYS A 76 0.29 21.03 -0.67
CA LYS A 76 0.98 22.30 -0.89
C LYS A 76 2.50 22.15 -0.97
N GLU A 77 3.06 21.15 -0.30
CA GLU A 77 4.51 20.87 -0.24
C GLU A 77 4.89 19.90 -1.36
N ARG A 78 4.94 20.41 -2.60
CA ARG A 78 5.32 19.64 -3.78
C ARG A 78 5.91 20.52 -4.87
N PHE A 79 6.62 19.92 -5.82
CA PHE A 79 6.98 20.63 -7.05
C PHE A 79 5.75 20.86 -7.92
N ASP A 80 5.68 22.02 -8.56
CA ASP A 80 4.69 22.24 -9.61
C ASP A 80 5.06 21.42 -10.85
N LYS A 81 4.19 20.48 -11.21
CA LYS A 81 4.42 19.51 -12.28
C LYS A 81 3.20 19.44 -13.19
N LYS A 82 3.44 19.51 -14.49
CA LYS A 82 2.44 19.19 -15.52
C LYS A 82 2.80 17.85 -16.11
N ILE A 83 2.13 16.80 -15.64
CA ILE A 83 2.35 15.45 -16.17
C ILE A 83 1.36 15.20 -17.30
N ILE A 84 1.87 14.72 -18.44
CA ILE A 84 1.11 14.45 -19.64
C ILE A 84 1.07 12.93 -19.88
N ALA A 85 -0.11 12.38 -20.17
CA ALA A 85 -0.22 10.99 -20.55
C ALA A 85 0.20 10.80 -22.02
N ALA A 86 1.16 9.93 -22.29
CA ALA A 86 1.51 9.51 -23.64
C ALA A 86 0.43 8.62 -24.26
N SER A 87 -0.27 7.85 -23.44
CA SER A 87 -1.35 6.96 -23.86
C SER A 87 -2.56 7.75 -24.33
N LYS A 88 -3.07 7.35 -25.51
CA LYS A 88 -4.32 7.90 -26.08
C LYS A 88 -5.59 7.25 -25.50
N SER A 89 -5.46 6.34 -24.54
CA SER A 89 -6.58 5.68 -23.88
C SER A 89 -7.53 6.70 -23.23
N LYS A 90 -8.82 6.56 -23.54
CA LYS A 90 -9.89 7.41 -23.02
C LYS A 90 -10.80 6.67 -22.03
N VAL A 91 -10.30 5.59 -21.41
CA VAL A 91 -11.06 4.85 -20.41
C VAL A 91 -11.23 5.73 -19.16
N PRO A 92 -12.46 6.06 -18.77
CA PRO A 92 -12.69 6.91 -17.61
C PRO A 92 -12.36 6.19 -16.30
N VAL A 93 -12.01 6.98 -15.28
CA VAL A 93 -11.96 6.50 -13.89
C VAL A 93 -13.41 6.41 -13.40
N THR A 94 -13.78 5.24 -12.89
CA THR A 94 -15.12 5.01 -12.34
C THR A 94 -15.03 5.00 -10.81
N PHE A 95 -15.92 5.74 -10.18
CA PHE A 95 -16.15 5.69 -8.74
C PHE A 95 -17.45 4.95 -8.47
N ALA A 96 -17.43 4.02 -7.52
CA ALA A 96 -18.61 3.30 -7.06
C ALA A 96 -18.60 3.22 -5.53
N ASP A 97 -19.72 3.42 -4.90
CA ASP A 97 -19.91 3.31 -3.47
C ASP A 97 -20.89 2.17 -3.15
N PHE A 98 -20.66 1.48 -2.05
CA PHE A 98 -21.43 0.29 -1.67
C PHE A 98 -21.76 0.33 -0.18
N GLU A 99 -22.95 -0.11 0.19
CA GLU A 99 -23.38 -0.18 1.59
C GLU A 99 -22.59 -1.21 2.40
N ASN A 100 -22.10 -2.25 1.74
CA ASN A 100 -21.35 -3.31 2.39
C ASN A 100 -20.29 -3.95 1.46
N ARG A 101 -19.32 -4.62 2.07
CA ARG A 101 -18.20 -5.27 1.35
C ARG A 101 -18.64 -6.42 0.43
N ARG A 102 -19.75 -7.05 0.72
CA ARG A 102 -20.24 -8.16 -0.11
C ARG A 102 -20.67 -7.65 -1.48
N ASP A 103 -21.39 -6.55 -1.52
CA ASP A 103 -21.87 -5.94 -2.77
C ASP A 103 -20.70 -5.36 -3.57
N GLU A 104 -19.74 -4.72 -2.91
CA GLU A 104 -18.46 -4.30 -3.51
C GLU A 104 -17.74 -5.48 -4.20
N ASN A 105 -17.57 -6.58 -3.49
CA ASN A 105 -16.88 -7.75 -4.02
C ASN A 105 -17.65 -8.40 -5.19
N ILE A 106 -18.98 -8.50 -5.09
CA ILE A 106 -19.82 -9.02 -6.17
C ILE A 106 -19.73 -8.14 -7.40
N PHE A 107 -19.70 -6.82 -7.23
CA PHE A 107 -19.49 -5.88 -8.32
C PHE A 107 -18.14 -6.11 -9.01
N LEU A 108 -17.06 -6.23 -8.25
CA LEU A 108 -15.72 -6.50 -8.77
C LEU A 108 -15.69 -7.81 -9.58
N ILE A 109 -16.26 -8.88 -9.04
CA ILE A 109 -16.31 -10.20 -9.71
C ILE A 109 -17.07 -10.11 -11.02
N ARG A 110 -18.23 -9.43 -11.04
CA ARG A 110 -19.04 -9.25 -12.25
C ARG A 110 -18.32 -8.40 -13.30
N ASP A 111 -17.59 -7.36 -12.87
CA ASP A 111 -16.81 -6.52 -13.79
C ASP A 111 -15.65 -7.30 -14.41
N ILE A 112 -14.95 -8.10 -13.61
CA ILE A 112 -13.90 -9.01 -14.10
C ILE A 112 -14.50 -9.99 -15.12
N ASP A 113 -15.57 -10.71 -14.77
CA ASP A 113 -16.21 -11.70 -15.66
C ASP A 113 -16.66 -11.06 -16.99
N LYS A 114 -17.28 -9.89 -16.90
CA LYS A 114 -17.68 -9.12 -18.09
C LYS A 114 -16.49 -8.78 -19.00
N LYS A 115 -15.39 -8.36 -18.44
CA LYS A 115 -14.18 -7.99 -19.18
C LYS A 115 -13.46 -9.22 -19.76
N ILE A 116 -13.43 -10.33 -19.02
CA ILE A 116 -12.92 -11.61 -19.52
C ILE A 116 -13.73 -12.07 -20.74
N LYS A 117 -15.06 -12.01 -20.68
CA LYS A 117 -15.93 -12.32 -21.83
C LYS A 117 -15.72 -11.38 -23.02
N ALA A 118 -15.23 -10.18 -22.78
CA ALA A 118 -14.86 -9.22 -23.81
C ALA A 118 -13.42 -9.39 -24.34
N GLY A 119 -12.68 -10.42 -23.90
CA GLY A 119 -11.35 -10.75 -24.41
C GLY A 119 -10.16 -10.33 -23.52
N ALA A 120 -10.40 -9.79 -22.33
CA ALA A 120 -9.34 -9.55 -21.35
C ALA A 120 -8.82 -10.88 -20.76
N VAL A 121 -7.62 -10.87 -20.19
CA VAL A 121 -7.04 -12.01 -19.48
C VAL A 121 -6.92 -11.69 -17.98
N PHE A 122 -6.92 -12.70 -17.11
CA PHE A 122 -6.90 -12.49 -15.65
C PHE A 122 -5.69 -11.68 -15.16
N SER A 123 -4.56 -11.75 -15.85
CA SER A 123 -3.37 -10.96 -15.54
C SER A 123 -3.52 -9.45 -15.80
N ASP A 124 -4.57 -9.02 -16.50
CA ASP A 124 -4.82 -7.61 -16.76
C ASP A 124 -5.45 -6.89 -15.56
N PHE A 125 -5.87 -7.64 -14.55
CA PHE A 125 -6.55 -7.09 -13.39
C PHE A 125 -5.62 -7.02 -12.18
N ALA A 126 -5.75 -5.93 -11.43
CA ALA A 126 -5.13 -5.80 -10.12
C ALA A 126 -6.13 -5.14 -9.15
N VAL A 127 -6.25 -5.70 -7.96
CA VAL A 127 -7.05 -5.13 -6.87
C VAL A 127 -6.11 -4.64 -5.79
N LEU A 128 -6.21 -3.36 -5.46
CA LEU A 128 -5.42 -2.70 -4.43
C LEU A 128 -6.28 -2.42 -3.20
N PHE A 129 -5.73 -2.65 -2.02
CA PHE A 129 -6.41 -2.43 -0.75
C PHE A 129 -5.48 -1.79 0.29
N ARG A 130 -6.09 -1.16 1.28
CA ARG A 130 -5.36 -0.40 2.30
C ARG A 130 -4.71 -1.28 3.35
N THR A 131 -5.32 -2.40 3.73
CA THR A 131 -4.86 -3.29 4.80
C THR A 131 -4.90 -4.75 4.36
N ASN A 132 -4.00 -5.57 4.90
CA ASN A 132 -3.89 -6.99 4.57
C ASN A 132 -5.10 -7.84 4.99
N THR A 133 -6.02 -7.28 5.78
CA THR A 133 -7.25 -7.96 6.20
C THR A 133 -8.42 -7.73 5.24
N GLN A 134 -8.38 -6.64 4.45
CA GLN A 134 -9.46 -6.29 3.52
C GLN A 134 -9.74 -7.34 2.44
N PRO A 135 -8.72 -7.95 1.79
CA PRO A 135 -8.97 -8.81 0.63
C PRO A 135 -9.57 -10.18 0.98
N ARG A 136 -9.66 -10.53 2.26
CA ARG A 136 -10.07 -11.88 2.70
C ARG A 136 -11.41 -12.31 2.12
N GLN A 137 -12.46 -11.50 2.27
CA GLN A 137 -13.77 -11.83 1.74
C GLN A 137 -13.78 -11.88 0.21
N LEU A 138 -13.03 -11.00 -0.44
CA LEU A 138 -12.87 -11.05 -1.90
C LEU A 138 -12.22 -12.36 -2.35
N ILE A 139 -11.18 -12.80 -1.66
CA ILE A 139 -10.48 -14.06 -1.96
C ILE A 139 -11.41 -15.25 -1.79
N GLU A 140 -12.16 -15.32 -0.70
CA GLU A 140 -13.16 -16.36 -0.47
C GLU A 140 -14.18 -16.43 -1.62
N GLN A 141 -14.61 -15.26 -2.11
CA GLN A 141 -15.51 -15.19 -3.25
C GLN A 141 -14.85 -15.54 -4.59
N LEU A 142 -13.62 -15.06 -4.84
CA LEU A 142 -12.87 -15.45 -6.04
C LEU A 142 -12.70 -16.98 -6.12
N MET A 143 -12.39 -17.62 -4.99
CA MET A 143 -12.34 -19.09 -4.90
C MET A 143 -13.69 -19.74 -5.19
N SER A 144 -14.79 -19.20 -4.63
CA SER A 144 -16.14 -19.71 -4.86
C SER A 144 -16.58 -19.61 -6.33
N TYR A 145 -16.10 -18.60 -7.03
CA TYR A 145 -16.37 -18.39 -8.47
C TYR A 145 -15.30 -19.00 -9.39
N ASN A 146 -14.33 -19.78 -8.84
CA ASN A 146 -13.20 -20.36 -9.58
C ASN A 146 -12.40 -19.33 -10.38
N ILE A 147 -12.27 -18.10 -9.90
CA ILE A 147 -11.47 -17.06 -10.52
C ILE A 147 -10.02 -17.19 -10.02
N PRO A 148 -9.04 -17.42 -10.91
CA PRO A 148 -7.65 -17.52 -10.49
C PRO A 148 -7.12 -16.17 -9.99
N PHE A 149 -6.37 -16.18 -8.91
CA PHE A 149 -5.74 -14.99 -8.35
C PHE A 149 -4.35 -15.28 -7.79
N LYS A 150 -3.57 -14.21 -7.62
CA LYS A 150 -2.27 -14.26 -6.95
C LYS A 150 -2.21 -13.11 -5.94
N THR A 151 -1.74 -13.38 -4.74
CA THR A 151 -1.46 -12.35 -3.72
C THR A 151 0.02 -12.05 -3.68
N LYS A 152 0.38 -10.77 -3.50
CA LYS A 152 1.78 -10.36 -3.33
C LYS A 152 2.31 -10.77 -1.96
N ASP A 153 1.49 -10.59 -0.93
CA ASP A 153 1.83 -10.90 0.46
C ASP A 153 1.00 -12.09 0.96
N ASN A 154 1.54 -12.82 1.93
CA ASN A 154 0.78 -13.85 2.62
C ASN A 154 -0.39 -13.22 3.37
N ILE A 155 -1.58 -13.75 3.16
CA ILE A 155 -2.76 -13.33 3.92
C ILE A 155 -2.66 -13.96 5.30
N PRO A 156 -2.61 -13.17 6.37
CA PRO A 156 -2.47 -13.72 7.70
C PRO A 156 -3.65 -14.66 8.03
N ASN A 157 -3.33 -15.87 8.47
CA ASN A 157 -4.34 -16.77 9.01
C ASN A 157 -4.87 -16.18 10.33
N ILE A 158 -6.18 -15.86 10.39
CA ILE A 158 -6.77 -15.28 11.61
C ILE A 158 -6.69 -16.20 12.81
N TYR A 159 -6.69 -17.51 12.58
CA TYR A 159 -6.59 -18.52 13.65
C TYR A 159 -5.18 -18.55 14.27
N GLU A 160 -4.18 -18.06 13.57
CA GLU A 160 -2.81 -17.87 14.06
C GLU A 160 -2.58 -16.54 14.75
N HIS A 161 -3.53 -15.62 14.64
CA HIS A 161 -3.45 -14.34 15.32
C HIS A 161 -3.42 -14.54 16.85
N TRP A 162 -2.60 -13.76 17.55
CA TRP A 162 -2.40 -13.94 18.99
C TRP A 162 -3.71 -13.94 19.79
N ILE A 163 -4.70 -13.14 19.42
CA ILE A 163 -6.03 -13.12 20.06
C ILE A 163 -6.73 -14.47 19.90
N ALA A 164 -6.73 -15.02 18.69
CA ALA A 164 -7.36 -16.32 18.45
C ALA A 164 -6.65 -17.44 19.25
N ARG A 165 -5.32 -17.41 19.24
CA ARG A 165 -4.51 -18.35 20.06
C ARG A 165 -4.85 -18.25 21.55
N ASP A 166 -4.99 -17.03 22.07
CA ASP A 166 -5.37 -16.85 23.48
C ASP A 166 -6.77 -17.38 23.76
N LEU A 167 -7.75 -17.12 22.89
CA LEU A 167 -9.11 -17.65 23.01
C LEU A 167 -9.14 -19.18 23.00
N PHE A 168 -8.41 -19.82 22.07
CA PHE A 168 -8.28 -21.28 22.05
C PHE A 168 -7.58 -21.80 23.29
N THR A 169 -6.60 -21.10 23.82
CA THR A 169 -5.92 -21.48 25.07
C THR A 169 -6.87 -21.37 26.26
N TYR A 170 -7.67 -20.32 26.35
CA TYR A 170 -8.72 -20.26 27.36
C TYR A 170 -9.72 -21.41 27.26
N GLN A 171 -10.13 -21.76 26.05
CA GLN A 171 -11.03 -22.90 25.81
C GLN A 171 -10.40 -24.23 26.25
N ARG A 172 -9.11 -24.46 25.93
CA ARG A 172 -8.40 -25.67 26.39
C ARG A 172 -8.31 -25.75 27.90
N ILE A 173 -7.99 -24.65 28.58
CA ILE A 173 -7.93 -24.61 30.05
C ILE A 173 -9.33 -24.82 30.66
N ALA A 174 -10.36 -24.22 30.10
CA ALA A 174 -11.75 -24.44 30.53
C ALA A 174 -12.18 -25.88 30.32
N GLY A 175 -11.69 -26.54 29.26
CA GLY A 175 -11.88 -27.97 28.98
C GLY A 175 -11.01 -28.91 29.83
N GLY A 176 -10.26 -28.39 30.82
CA GLY A 176 -9.50 -29.19 31.77
C GLY A 176 -7.99 -29.32 31.49
N SER A 177 -7.44 -28.62 30.49
CA SER A 177 -5.99 -28.60 30.26
C SER A 177 -5.26 -28.10 31.54
N ARG A 178 -4.18 -28.78 31.87
CA ARG A 178 -3.24 -28.42 32.97
C ARG A 178 -1.84 -28.15 32.42
N ASP A 179 -1.72 -27.96 31.10
CA ASP A 179 -0.43 -27.66 30.48
C ASP A 179 0.10 -26.31 30.94
N ARG A 180 1.34 -26.32 31.43
CA ARG A 180 2.04 -25.12 31.88
C ARG A 180 2.16 -24.07 30.78
N ALA A 181 2.35 -24.50 29.53
CA ALA A 181 2.47 -23.60 28.38
C ALA A 181 1.17 -22.81 28.15
N ASP A 182 0.02 -23.46 28.30
CA ASP A 182 -1.30 -22.81 28.18
C ASP A 182 -1.47 -21.72 29.27
N PHE A 183 -1.13 -22.03 30.51
CA PHE A 183 -1.20 -21.04 31.59
C PHE A 183 -0.25 -19.87 31.39
N LEU A 184 0.99 -20.12 30.99
CA LEU A 184 1.98 -19.07 30.73
C LEU A 184 1.56 -18.15 29.56
N GLN A 185 0.88 -18.71 28.56
CA GLN A 185 0.39 -17.93 27.42
C GLN A 185 -0.65 -16.88 27.84
N ILE A 186 -1.60 -17.25 28.72
CA ILE A 186 -2.73 -16.39 29.07
C ILE A 186 -2.61 -15.72 30.44
N MET A 187 -1.59 -16.01 31.25
CA MET A 187 -1.49 -15.51 32.61
C MET A 187 -1.61 -13.97 32.74
N ASN A 188 -1.07 -13.24 31.74
CA ASN A 188 -1.15 -11.78 31.65
C ASN A 188 -2.02 -11.28 30.48
N ARG A 189 -2.99 -12.09 30.04
CA ARG A 189 -3.94 -11.75 28.99
C ARG A 189 -5.36 -12.12 29.38
N PRO A 190 -6.21 -11.19 29.83
CA PRO A 190 -5.93 -9.75 29.99
C PRO A 190 -4.86 -9.46 31.03
N LYS A 191 -4.35 -8.24 31.05
CA LYS A 191 -3.23 -7.81 31.89
C LYS A 191 -3.55 -7.98 33.38
N ARG A 192 -2.76 -8.81 34.11
CA ARG A 192 -2.93 -9.13 35.51
C ARG A 192 -1.70 -8.83 36.39
N TYR A 193 -0.60 -8.37 35.76
CA TYR A 193 0.67 -8.05 36.44
C TYR A 193 1.29 -9.21 37.23
N LEU A 194 1.09 -10.43 36.77
CA LEU A 194 1.69 -11.60 37.40
C LEU A 194 3.14 -11.75 36.89
N SER A 195 4.07 -12.01 37.84
CA SER A 195 5.45 -12.40 37.51
C SER A 195 5.52 -13.87 37.07
N ARG A 196 6.47 -14.17 36.20
CA ARG A 196 6.77 -15.56 35.79
C ARG A 196 7.61 -16.29 36.81
#